data_6995f767319ccc3744db7699cf2fc2ba
#
_entry.id   6995f767319ccc3744db7699cf2fc2ba
#
_cell.length_a   1.000
_cell.length_b   1.000
_cell.length_c   1.000
_cell.angle_alpha   90.00
_cell.angle_beta   90.00
_cell.angle_gamma   90.00
#
_symmetry.space_group_name_H-M   'P 1'
#
loop_
_entity.id
_entity.type
_entity.pdbx_description
1 polymer ?
#
loop_
_entity_poly.entity_id
_entity_poly.type
_entity_poly.pdbx_seq_one_letter_code
_entity_poly.pdbx_strand_id
1 'polypeptide(L)'
;VPPTHFITWNAPSQIQENWEAYIDKDQGGQTMNMFGYGDGGSGCTEEMIELMHRFDKLSVMPKCEHMGGAEFLEKNLKDNKNLQTWDGELYLEMHRGTFTTKSNLKQKNRQLEFKFRTAEMLSVLRGEDNQSQITELYKKFLVNQFHDILPGSHIHPVYEDAMADYTEIENALDEIIGTGSKFFNTLNFERNALAFVPNKNGSATRHGVKGNWLVPSIPALSSKTLRAAKHSNDWFTYENGTITTPFYTASLNSDGSFSSLYDNELCREWTDGDFNKLKIYTDNPGNYDAWDILPNYKDKQIEIKVDEPLAICEHDGECVTLKTVLSTEKSKWTMLVRFFRQSRGIEVENQVSWHEKHRLAKAEFASNILTRKALCDTSAGFIERETNKNTTWQQARFETCHHKWCDMSETGAGISLINEGKYGVGFDENTMSLSLLRATIRPDVTSDMGEHDFCYMIMPHSGDAVSADINKIALQYNAPLVKADVEWSLPTFEPLYLQAVKKSEDSDMTVVRLSEQNGTRGEIKLDRTVKLLNMLEEEIGETDTIKYSPFEIITLGV
;
A
#
# COMPACT_ATOMS: atom_id res chain seq x y z
N VAL A 1 -23.26 -2.34 -16.32
CA VAL A 1 -22.54 -1.05 -16.30
C VAL A 1 -22.90 -0.28 -17.56
N PRO A 2 -23.22 1.03 -17.46
CA PRO A 2 -23.46 1.86 -18.63
C PRO A 2 -22.24 1.89 -19.54
N PRO A 3 -22.37 1.67 -20.85
CA PRO A 3 -21.20 1.59 -21.72
C PRO A 3 -20.58 2.94 -22.10
N THR A 4 -21.27 4.07 -21.86
CA THR A 4 -20.78 5.40 -22.24
C THR A 4 -20.71 6.38 -21.07
N HIS A 5 -21.83 6.58 -20.34
CA HIS A 5 -21.93 7.61 -19.30
C HIS A 5 -22.55 7.04 -18.04
N PHE A 6 -21.99 7.40 -16.90
CA PHE A 6 -22.60 7.14 -15.57
C PHE A 6 -23.49 8.31 -15.13
N ILE A 7 -23.51 9.41 -15.87
CA ILE A 7 -24.35 10.60 -15.66
C ILE A 7 -24.97 10.95 -16.99
N THR A 8 -26.31 11.01 -17.08
CA THR A 8 -27.02 11.48 -18.26
C THR A 8 -28.14 12.44 -17.89
N TRP A 9 -28.49 13.29 -18.85
CA TRP A 9 -29.66 14.18 -18.78
C TRP A 9 -30.90 13.58 -19.41
N ASN A 10 -30.85 12.30 -19.74
CA ASN A 10 -31.88 11.62 -20.54
C ASN A 10 -32.13 12.28 -21.90
N ALA A 11 -31.12 12.93 -22.50
CA ALA A 11 -31.26 13.39 -23.86
C ALA A 11 -31.35 12.20 -24.83
N PRO A 12 -32.19 12.27 -25.90
CA PRO A 12 -32.32 11.21 -26.87
C PRO A 12 -31.00 10.70 -27.45
N SER A 13 -30.05 11.60 -27.73
CA SER A 13 -28.72 11.26 -28.22
C SER A 13 -27.94 10.41 -27.23
N GLN A 14 -27.98 10.71 -25.93
CA GLN A 14 -27.28 9.96 -24.89
C GLN A 14 -27.82 8.54 -24.74
N ILE A 15 -29.15 8.37 -24.83
CA ILE A 15 -29.79 7.03 -24.80
C ILE A 15 -29.35 6.22 -26.02
N GLN A 16 -29.33 6.84 -27.19
CA GLN A 16 -28.93 6.17 -28.44
C GLN A 16 -27.43 5.81 -28.39
N GLU A 17 -26.56 6.73 -28.01
CA GLU A 17 -25.12 6.50 -27.83
C GLU A 17 -24.84 5.36 -26.85
N ASN A 18 -25.53 5.34 -25.70
CA ASN A 18 -25.42 4.28 -24.70
C ASN A 18 -25.81 2.91 -25.30
N TRP A 19 -26.89 2.86 -26.07
CA TRP A 19 -27.31 1.65 -26.77
C TRP A 19 -26.33 1.23 -27.87
N GLU A 20 -25.87 2.16 -28.68
CA GLU A 20 -24.93 1.89 -29.78
C GLU A 20 -23.57 1.37 -29.27
N ALA A 21 -23.07 1.94 -28.18
CA ALA A 21 -21.82 1.53 -27.54
C ALA A 21 -21.92 0.21 -26.76
N TYR A 22 -23.12 -0.28 -26.46
CA TYR A 22 -23.30 -1.55 -25.76
C TYR A 22 -22.91 -2.73 -26.67
N ILE A 23 -21.84 -3.43 -26.31
CA ILE A 23 -21.25 -4.51 -27.14
C ILE A 23 -21.94 -5.86 -26.96
N ASP A 24 -22.56 -6.13 -25.80
CA ASP A 24 -23.16 -7.43 -25.45
C ASP A 24 -24.68 -7.52 -25.77
N LYS A 25 -25.12 -6.86 -26.84
CA LYS A 25 -26.54 -6.78 -27.23
C LYS A 25 -27.18 -8.15 -27.50
N ASP A 26 -26.38 -9.08 -28.00
CA ASP A 26 -26.78 -10.46 -28.32
C ASP A 26 -26.96 -11.33 -27.07
N GLN A 27 -26.38 -10.95 -25.96
CA GLN A 27 -26.42 -11.70 -24.71
C GLN A 27 -27.60 -11.29 -23.80
N GLY A 28 -27.86 -9.99 -23.65
CA GLY A 28 -28.84 -9.49 -22.71
C GLY A 28 -29.96 -8.66 -23.34
N GLY A 29 -29.72 -8.01 -24.48
CA GLY A 29 -30.68 -7.14 -25.14
C GLY A 29 -31.10 -5.90 -24.35
N GLN A 30 -30.46 -5.65 -23.19
CA GLN A 30 -30.78 -4.56 -22.27
C GLN A 30 -29.51 -3.93 -21.74
N THR A 31 -29.51 -2.62 -21.57
CA THR A 31 -28.43 -1.87 -20.91
C THR A 31 -29.01 -0.87 -19.93
N MET A 32 -28.22 -0.50 -18.92
CA MET A 32 -28.61 0.47 -17.91
C MET A 32 -28.19 1.88 -18.34
N ASN A 33 -29.08 2.85 -18.20
CA ASN A 33 -28.80 4.27 -18.37
C ASN A 33 -29.09 4.99 -17.06
N MET A 34 -28.06 5.48 -16.38
CA MET A 34 -28.21 6.25 -15.14
C MET A 34 -28.39 7.73 -15.48
N PHE A 35 -29.33 8.42 -14.85
CA PHE A 35 -29.59 9.82 -15.11
C PHE A 35 -29.71 10.64 -13.83
N GLY A 36 -29.38 11.92 -13.93
CA GLY A 36 -29.33 12.89 -12.85
C GLY A 36 -28.13 13.81 -12.98
N TYR A 37 -27.85 14.62 -11.97
CA TYR A 37 -26.75 15.58 -11.97
C TYR A 37 -25.39 14.97 -11.60
N GLY A 38 -25.34 13.70 -11.12
CA GLY A 38 -24.08 13.03 -10.77
C GLY A 38 -23.20 13.90 -9.87
N ASP A 39 -22.00 14.24 -10.34
CA ASP A 39 -21.05 15.08 -9.62
C ASP A 39 -21.58 16.49 -9.29
N GLY A 40 -22.63 16.93 -9.94
CA GLY A 40 -23.34 18.17 -9.61
C GLY A 40 -24.12 18.11 -8.28
N GLY A 41 -24.18 16.92 -7.65
CA GLY A 41 -24.73 16.73 -6.31
C GLY A 41 -26.23 16.92 -6.19
N SER A 42 -27.00 16.71 -7.27
CA SER A 42 -28.46 16.82 -7.29
C SER A 42 -29.10 15.60 -7.91
N GLY A 43 -30.38 15.37 -7.58
CA GLY A 43 -31.19 14.32 -8.20
C GLY A 43 -31.63 14.67 -9.62
N CYS A 44 -32.53 13.85 -10.19
CA CYS A 44 -33.09 14.10 -11.50
C CYS A 44 -34.10 15.27 -11.47
N THR A 45 -34.24 15.97 -12.61
CA THR A 45 -35.23 17.00 -12.81
C THR A 45 -36.55 16.44 -13.33
N GLU A 46 -37.65 17.24 -13.22
CA GLU A 46 -38.94 16.93 -13.83
C GLU A 46 -38.81 16.71 -15.34
N GLU A 47 -37.96 17.51 -16.03
CA GLU A 47 -37.69 17.37 -17.46
C GLU A 47 -37.05 16.01 -17.81
N MET A 48 -36.07 15.55 -17.03
CA MET A 48 -35.43 14.24 -17.23
C MET A 48 -36.45 13.09 -17.09
N ILE A 49 -37.36 13.19 -16.13
CA ILE A 49 -38.43 12.20 -15.91
C ILE A 49 -39.43 12.26 -17.06
N GLU A 50 -39.86 13.44 -17.48
CA GLU A 50 -40.81 13.62 -18.57
C GLU A 50 -40.26 13.12 -19.93
N LEU A 51 -38.97 13.36 -20.19
CA LEU A 51 -38.27 12.82 -21.38
C LEU A 51 -38.36 11.29 -21.39
N MET A 52 -38.07 10.64 -20.27
CA MET A 52 -38.15 9.18 -20.14
C MET A 52 -39.54 8.66 -20.51
N HIS A 53 -40.63 9.28 -20.02
CA HIS A 53 -42.02 8.90 -20.36
C HIS A 53 -42.37 9.12 -21.82
N ARG A 54 -41.66 9.99 -22.52
CA ARG A 54 -41.88 10.26 -23.94
C ARG A 54 -41.16 9.30 -24.87
N PHE A 55 -40.02 8.73 -24.44
CA PHE A 55 -39.21 7.83 -25.28
C PHE A 55 -40.01 6.60 -25.74
N ASP A 56 -40.85 6.03 -24.91
CA ASP A 56 -41.71 4.88 -25.27
C ASP A 56 -42.66 5.14 -26.44
N LYS A 57 -42.92 6.42 -26.74
CA LYS A 57 -43.78 6.85 -27.85
C LYS A 57 -43.00 7.04 -29.15
N LEU A 58 -41.69 6.92 -29.12
CA LEU A 58 -40.82 7.11 -30.29
C LEU A 58 -40.41 5.76 -30.87
N SER A 59 -40.84 5.45 -32.09
CA SER A 59 -40.55 4.17 -32.75
C SER A 59 -39.10 3.97 -33.14
N VAL A 60 -38.29 5.06 -33.17
CA VAL A 60 -36.88 5.08 -33.57
C VAL A 60 -35.93 5.01 -32.37
N MET A 61 -36.46 5.05 -31.15
CA MET A 61 -35.67 5.01 -29.92
C MET A 61 -35.73 3.62 -29.27
N PRO A 62 -34.67 3.20 -28.55
CA PRO A 62 -34.76 2.06 -27.66
C PRO A 62 -35.91 2.26 -26.65
N LYS A 63 -36.60 1.19 -26.31
CA LYS A 63 -37.61 1.26 -25.24
C LYS A 63 -36.89 1.42 -23.89
N CYS A 64 -37.39 2.35 -23.07
CA CYS A 64 -36.85 2.65 -21.76
C CYS A 64 -37.88 2.27 -20.67
N GLU A 65 -37.43 1.56 -19.66
CA GLU A 65 -38.23 1.23 -18.47
C GLU A 65 -37.52 1.81 -17.25
N HIS A 66 -38.26 2.49 -16.38
CA HIS A 66 -37.68 3.03 -15.13
C HIS A 66 -37.74 1.98 -14.04
N MET A 67 -36.58 1.70 -13.43
CA MET A 67 -36.49 0.77 -12.31
C MET A 67 -35.27 1.11 -11.42
N GLY A 68 -35.22 0.56 -10.23
CA GLY A 68 -34.07 0.63 -9.38
C GLY A 68 -32.89 -0.21 -9.90
N GLY A 69 -31.65 0.19 -9.58
CA GLY A 69 -30.45 -0.54 -10.02
C GLY A 69 -30.43 -2.00 -9.54
N ALA A 70 -30.86 -2.28 -8.31
CA ALA A 70 -30.96 -3.65 -7.79
C ALA A 70 -31.98 -4.48 -8.58
N GLU A 71 -33.16 -3.95 -8.85
CA GLU A 71 -34.19 -4.60 -9.64
C GLU A 71 -33.72 -4.91 -11.06
N PHE A 72 -33.02 -3.97 -11.70
CA PHE A 72 -32.40 -4.18 -13.01
C PHE A 72 -31.40 -5.35 -13.00
N LEU A 73 -30.53 -5.40 -11.99
CA LEU A 73 -29.53 -6.46 -11.87
C LEU A 73 -30.17 -7.81 -11.62
N GLU A 74 -31.14 -7.90 -10.71
CA GLU A 74 -31.87 -9.14 -10.41
C GLU A 74 -32.59 -9.68 -11.65
N LYS A 75 -33.28 -8.81 -12.40
CA LYS A 75 -33.99 -9.16 -13.64
C LYS A 75 -33.00 -9.70 -14.68
N ASN A 76 -31.86 -9.03 -14.88
CA ASN A 76 -30.89 -9.47 -15.88
C ASN A 76 -30.14 -10.76 -15.47
N LEU A 77 -29.78 -10.93 -14.19
CA LEU A 77 -29.16 -12.15 -13.70
C LEU A 77 -30.09 -13.36 -13.80
N LYS A 78 -31.39 -13.17 -13.52
CA LYS A 78 -32.39 -14.23 -13.56
C LYS A 78 -32.67 -14.74 -14.98
N ASP A 79 -32.72 -13.83 -15.92
CA ASP A 79 -33.14 -14.11 -17.30
C ASP A 79 -31.96 -14.43 -18.23
N ASN A 80 -30.76 -14.02 -17.89
CA ASN A 80 -29.56 -14.18 -18.72
C ASN A 80 -28.58 -15.22 -18.15
N LYS A 81 -28.59 -16.42 -18.70
CA LYS A 81 -27.73 -17.54 -18.30
C LYS A 81 -26.35 -17.52 -18.95
N ASN A 82 -26.09 -16.61 -19.87
CA ASN A 82 -24.87 -16.54 -20.68
C ASN A 82 -23.96 -15.38 -20.29
N LEU A 83 -24.17 -14.81 -19.09
CA LEU A 83 -23.29 -13.74 -18.60
C LEU A 83 -21.85 -14.24 -18.48
N GLN A 84 -20.93 -13.43 -18.95
CA GLN A 84 -19.50 -13.71 -18.77
C GLN A 84 -19.11 -13.55 -17.30
N THR A 85 -18.25 -14.43 -16.81
CA THR A 85 -17.67 -14.33 -15.49
C THR A 85 -16.28 -13.71 -15.62
N TRP A 86 -16.04 -12.66 -14.86
CA TRP A 86 -14.70 -12.12 -14.64
C TRP A 86 -14.17 -12.60 -13.30
N ASP A 87 -13.00 -13.24 -13.32
CA ASP A 87 -12.27 -13.64 -12.12
C ASP A 87 -10.95 -12.89 -12.06
N GLY A 88 -10.74 -12.14 -10.98
CA GLY A 88 -9.56 -11.32 -10.76
C GLY A 88 -9.88 -9.83 -10.56
N GLU A 89 -8.86 -9.00 -10.64
CA GLU A 89 -8.99 -7.55 -10.42
C GLU A 89 -9.75 -6.88 -11.57
N LEU A 90 -10.70 -6.03 -11.22
CA LEU A 90 -11.31 -5.07 -12.14
C LEU A 90 -10.39 -3.84 -12.25
N TYR A 91 -9.30 -4.00 -13.00
CA TYR A 91 -8.35 -2.91 -13.21
C TYR A 91 -8.97 -1.79 -14.06
N LEU A 92 -8.88 -0.55 -13.57
CA LEU A 92 -9.29 0.63 -14.31
C LEU A 92 -8.09 1.23 -15.02
N GLU A 93 -8.14 1.35 -16.34
CA GLU A 93 -7.09 1.94 -17.19
C GLU A 93 -7.02 3.48 -17.11
N MET A 94 -7.56 4.03 -16.05
CA MET A 94 -7.57 5.45 -15.68
C MET A 94 -7.19 5.58 -14.20
N HIS A 95 -6.97 6.81 -13.72
CA HIS A 95 -6.72 7.13 -12.31
C HIS A 95 -5.42 6.51 -11.72
N ARG A 96 -4.45 6.18 -12.56
CA ARG A 96 -3.16 5.57 -12.15
C ARG A 96 -2.33 6.50 -11.27
N GLY A 97 -2.48 7.82 -11.46
CA GLY A 97 -1.81 8.84 -10.67
C GLY A 97 -2.21 8.87 -9.21
N THR A 98 -3.43 8.44 -8.90
CA THR A 98 -3.99 8.42 -7.55
C THR A 98 -3.23 7.49 -6.60
N PHE A 99 -2.47 6.53 -7.10
CA PHE A 99 -1.61 5.68 -6.27
C PHE A 99 -0.43 6.47 -5.65
N THR A 100 -0.07 7.62 -6.21
CA THR A 100 1.12 8.39 -5.81
C THR A 100 0.82 9.81 -5.36
N THR A 101 -0.17 10.49 -5.97
CA THR A 101 -0.51 11.89 -5.69
C THR A 101 -0.82 12.12 -4.20
N LYS A 102 -0.31 13.20 -3.61
CA LYS A 102 -0.38 13.52 -2.18
C LYS A 102 0.28 12.47 -1.28
N SER A 103 1.55 12.25 -1.54
CA SER A 103 2.38 11.22 -0.90
C SER A 103 2.38 11.29 0.64
N ASN A 104 2.48 12.50 1.24
CA ASN A 104 2.48 12.66 2.69
C ASN A 104 1.15 12.20 3.33
N LEU A 105 0.02 12.47 2.65
CA LEU A 105 -1.30 12.03 3.12
C LEU A 105 -1.37 10.49 3.16
N LYS A 106 -0.89 9.81 2.13
CA LYS A 106 -0.86 8.34 2.04
C LYS A 106 0.04 7.70 3.09
N GLN A 107 1.20 8.29 3.33
CA GLN A 107 2.12 7.82 4.36
C GLN A 107 1.50 7.96 5.76
N LYS A 108 0.88 9.09 6.04
CA LYS A 108 0.18 9.33 7.32
C LYS A 108 -0.98 8.37 7.51
N ASN A 109 -1.77 8.13 6.45
CA ASN A 109 -2.83 7.14 6.46
C ASN A 109 -2.32 5.75 6.88
N ARG A 110 -1.23 5.27 6.28
CA ARG A 110 -0.59 3.99 6.62
C ARG A 110 -0.17 3.94 8.09
N GLN A 111 0.41 5.00 8.62
CA GLN A 111 0.81 5.07 10.03
C GLN A 111 -0.40 4.98 10.96
N LEU A 112 -1.50 5.66 10.63
CA LEU A 112 -2.73 5.65 11.41
C LEU A 112 -3.42 4.28 11.42
N GLU A 113 -3.44 3.54 10.30
CA GLU A 113 -3.95 2.16 10.25
C GLU A 113 -3.31 1.28 11.33
N PHE A 114 -1.99 1.34 11.49
CA PHE A 114 -1.28 0.59 12.53
C PHE A 114 -1.50 1.14 13.94
N LYS A 115 -1.68 2.46 14.10
CA LYS A 115 -1.98 3.07 15.40
C LYS A 115 -3.38 2.70 15.89
N PHE A 116 -4.40 2.72 15.03
CA PHE A 116 -5.75 2.24 15.34
C PHE A 116 -5.72 0.80 15.84
N ARG A 117 -5.14 -0.09 15.07
CA ARG A 117 -4.98 -1.50 15.43
C ARG A 117 -4.28 -1.68 16.80
N THR A 118 -3.27 -0.87 17.07
CA THR A 118 -2.51 -0.91 18.33
C THR A 118 -3.34 -0.39 19.50
N ALA A 119 -4.06 0.72 19.33
CA ALA A 119 -4.90 1.33 20.36
C ALA A 119 -6.05 0.40 20.78
N GLU A 120 -6.76 -0.21 19.82
CA GLU A 120 -7.80 -1.21 20.08
C GLU A 120 -7.26 -2.40 20.87
N MET A 121 -6.15 -2.99 20.41
CA MET A 121 -5.51 -4.14 21.07
C MET A 121 -5.11 -3.81 22.50
N LEU A 122 -4.44 -2.68 22.74
CA LEU A 122 -3.97 -2.31 24.06
C LEU A 122 -5.14 -1.97 25.00
N SER A 123 -6.21 -1.35 24.50
CA SER A 123 -7.43 -1.10 25.29
C SER A 123 -8.04 -2.41 25.78
N VAL A 124 -8.18 -3.42 24.92
CA VAL A 124 -8.67 -4.75 25.32
C VAL A 124 -7.75 -5.40 26.35
N LEU A 125 -6.43 -5.43 26.10
CA LEU A 125 -5.47 -6.11 26.98
C LEU A 125 -5.33 -5.43 28.36
N ARG A 126 -5.64 -4.15 28.47
CA ARG A 126 -5.64 -3.38 29.72
C ARG A 126 -7.00 -3.40 30.41
N GLY A 127 -8.06 -3.87 29.74
CA GLY A 127 -9.44 -3.78 30.23
C GLY A 127 -9.95 -2.34 30.29
N GLU A 128 -9.46 -1.46 29.41
CA GLU A 128 -9.86 -0.05 29.32
C GLU A 128 -11.01 0.11 28.33
N ASP A 129 -12.00 0.96 28.68
CA ASP A 129 -13.13 1.24 27.80
C ASP A 129 -12.89 2.51 26.96
N ASN A 130 -12.11 2.37 25.90
CA ASN A 130 -11.83 3.43 24.94
C ASN A 130 -12.67 3.31 23.66
N GLN A 131 -13.64 2.37 23.59
CA GLN A 131 -14.37 2.03 22.37
C GLN A 131 -15.07 3.24 21.75
N SER A 132 -15.81 4.01 22.56
CA SER A 132 -16.54 5.19 22.06
C SER A 132 -15.60 6.24 21.46
N GLN A 133 -14.46 6.50 22.09
CA GLN A 133 -13.46 7.45 21.58
C GLN A 133 -12.84 6.93 20.28
N ILE A 134 -12.44 5.67 20.24
CA ILE A 134 -11.84 5.05 19.03
C ILE A 134 -12.86 5.08 17.88
N THR A 135 -14.14 4.81 18.13
CA THR A 135 -15.20 4.85 17.12
C THR A 135 -15.34 6.26 16.51
N GLU A 136 -15.32 7.32 17.31
CA GLU A 136 -15.39 8.69 16.77
C GLU A 136 -14.15 9.05 15.95
N LEU A 137 -12.96 8.60 16.37
CA LEU A 137 -11.74 8.76 15.58
C LEU A 137 -11.81 7.97 14.26
N TYR A 138 -12.37 6.76 14.25
CA TYR A 138 -12.60 5.99 13.02
C TYR A 138 -13.55 6.69 12.07
N LYS A 139 -14.66 7.27 12.55
CA LYS A 139 -15.59 8.03 11.72
C LYS A 139 -14.87 9.17 11.00
N LYS A 140 -14.04 9.93 11.71
CA LYS A 140 -13.22 11.00 11.16
C LYS A 140 -12.19 10.45 10.14
N PHE A 141 -11.51 9.35 10.46
CA PHE A 141 -10.56 8.68 9.56
C PHE A 141 -11.23 8.19 8.29
N LEU A 142 -12.45 7.61 8.38
CA LEU A 142 -13.20 7.09 7.24
C LEU A 142 -13.69 8.19 6.29
N VAL A 143 -13.98 9.40 6.77
CA VAL A 143 -14.25 10.56 5.88
C VAL A 143 -13.06 10.80 4.96
N ASN A 144 -11.83 10.68 5.47
CA ASN A 144 -10.60 10.88 4.70
C ASN A 144 -10.27 9.72 3.74
N GLN A 145 -11.04 8.60 3.77
CA GLN A 145 -10.97 7.53 2.75
C GLN A 145 -11.81 7.84 1.50
N PHE A 146 -12.50 8.99 1.45
CA PHE A 146 -13.31 9.38 0.30
C PHE A 146 -12.46 9.38 -0.98
N HIS A 147 -13.10 9.03 -2.11
CA HIS A 147 -12.43 8.70 -3.38
C HIS A 147 -11.63 9.85 -4.04
N ASP A 148 -11.73 11.07 -3.53
CA ASP A 148 -10.88 12.20 -3.92
C ASP A 148 -9.94 12.68 -2.79
N ILE A 149 -10.18 12.31 -1.51
CA ILE A 149 -9.30 12.72 -0.40
C ILE A 149 -8.04 11.86 -0.37
N LEU A 150 -8.14 10.57 0.00
CA LEU A 150 -6.98 9.68 0.05
C LEU A 150 -6.27 9.54 -1.30
N PRO A 151 -6.95 9.48 -2.46
CA PRO A 151 -6.32 9.49 -3.77
C PRO A 151 -5.50 10.75 -4.07
N GLY A 152 -5.79 11.87 -3.41
CA GLY A 152 -5.06 13.12 -3.56
C GLY A 152 -5.56 14.02 -4.69
N SER A 153 -6.74 13.75 -5.23
CA SER A 153 -7.36 14.48 -6.34
C SER A 153 -8.31 15.60 -5.90
N HIS A 154 -8.03 16.19 -4.75
CA HIS A 154 -8.78 17.28 -4.11
C HIS A 154 -8.10 18.63 -4.28
N ILE A 155 -8.81 19.72 -3.94
CA ILE A 155 -8.26 21.07 -3.86
C ILE A 155 -7.41 21.25 -2.58
N HIS A 156 -6.55 22.25 -2.54
CA HIS A 156 -5.60 22.47 -1.43
C HIS A 156 -6.25 22.54 -0.04
N PRO A 157 -7.37 23.27 0.21
CA PRO A 157 -7.99 23.31 1.53
C PRO A 157 -8.38 21.94 2.08
N VAL A 158 -8.81 21.01 1.23
CA VAL A 158 -9.14 19.62 1.64
C VAL A 158 -7.90 18.89 2.12
N TYR A 159 -6.72 19.16 1.54
CA TYR A 159 -5.46 18.60 2.04
C TYR A 159 -5.13 19.12 3.44
N GLU A 160 -5.30 20.41 3.67
CA GLU A 160 -5.06 21.02 4.98
C GLU A 160 -6.00 20.42 6.04
N ASP A 161 -7.30 20.32 5.73
CA ASP A 161 -8.31 19.72 6.62
C ASP A 161 -7.98 18.23 6.93
N ALA A 162 -7.67 17.44 5.90
CA ALA A 162 -7.32 16.03 6.06
C ALA A 162 -6.06 15.81 6.92
N MET A 163 -5.02 16.65 6.73
CA MET A 163 -3.81 16.58 7.54
C MET A 163 -4.03 17.05 8.98
N ALA A 164 -4.93 18.01 9.21
CA ALA A 164 -5.35 18.44 10.55
C ALA A 164 -6.10 17.30 11.25
N ASP A 165 -7.06 16.67 10.56
CA ASP A 165 -7.78 15.49 11.08
C ASP A 165 -6.83 14.36 11.44
N TYR A 166 -5.89 14.03 10.58
CA TYR A 166 -4.91 12.97 10.84
C TYR A 166 -3.99 13.29 12.02
N THR A 167 -3.66 14.56 12.21
CA THR A 167 -2.87 15.01 13.38
C THR A 167 -3.67 14.87 14.68
N GLU A 168 -4.96 15.25 14.68
CA GLU A 168 -5.85 15.08 15.82
C GLU A 168 -6.02 13.59 16.18
N ILE A 169 -6.29 12.76 15.17
CA ILE A 169 -6.43 11.31 15.32
C ILE A 169 -5.14 10.71 15.90
N GLU A 170 -3.99 11.09 15.35
CA GLU A 170 -2.69 10.59 15.83
C GLU A 170 -2.46 10.90 17.30
N ASN A 171 -2.66 12.15 17.71
CA ASN A 171 -2.46 12.57 19.09
C ASN A 171 -3.40 11.81 20.05
N ALA A 172 -4.67 11.66 19.70
CA ALA A 172 -5.64 10.94 20.51
C ALA A 172 -5.31 9.43 20.61
N LEU A 173 -4.88 8.81 19.51
CA LEU A 173 -4.44 7.41 19.54
C LEU A 173 -3.15 7.23 20.35
N ASP A 174 -2.21 8.18 20.29
CA ASP A 174 -0.99 8.14 21.10
C ASP A 174 -1.28 8.26 22.60
N GLU A 175 -2.30 9.03 23.00
CA GLU A 175 -2.77 9.09 24.38
C GLU A 175 -3.35 7.73 24.83
N ILE A 176 -4.18 7.07 24.01
CA ILE A 176 -4.73 5.73 24.28
C ILE A 176 -3.61 4.68 24.34
N ILE A 177 -2.69 4.68 23.38
CA ILE A 177 -1.54 3.77 23.34
C ILE A 177 -0.69 3.96 24.60
N GLY A 178 -0.48 5.19 25.01
CA GLY A 178 0.30 5.53 26.19
C GLY A 178 1.75 5.09 26.12
N THR A 179 2.35 4.78 27.26
CA THR A 179 3.74 4.37 27.37
C THR A 179 3.92 3.24 28.40
N GLY A 180 5.06 2.54 28.32
CA GLY A 180 5.40 1.45 29.23
C GLY A 180 6.91 1.30 29.40
N SER A 181 7.32 0.32 30.22
CA SER A 181 8.73 0.03 30.53
C SER A 181 9.36 -0.96 29.57
N LYS A 182 8.55 -1.81 28.92
CA LYS A 182 8.96 -2.86 27.98
C LYS A 182 8.38 -2.61 26.60
N PHE A 183 9.03 -3.15 25.57
CA PHE A 183 8.48 -3.17 24.21
C PHE A 183 7.56 -4.38 24.06
N PHE A 184 6.34 -4.14 23.62
CA PHE A 184 5.33 -5.16 23.34
C PHE A 184 5.28 -5.46 21.84
N ASN A 185 5.28 -6.74 21.48
CA ASN A 185 5.09 -7.20 20.12
C ASN A 185 3.58 -7.35 19.83
N THR A 186 3.02 -6.46 19.04
CA THR A 186 1.61 -6.48 18.62
C THR A 186 1.30 -7.50 17.51
N LEU A 187 2.32 -8.24 17.03
CA LEU A 187 2.18 -9.26 15.98
C LEU A 187 2.07 -10.64 16.62
N ASN A 188 1.31 -11.53 15.98
CA ASN A 188 1.13 -12.91 16.45
C ASN A 188 2.21 -13.89 15.95
N PHE A 189 3.37 -13.37 15.59
CA PHE A 189 4.59 -14.11 15.30
C PHE A 189 5.79 -13.37 15.91
N GLU A 190 6.93 -14.04 16.00
CA GLU A 190 8.13 -13.45 16.56
C GLU A 190 8.57 -12.21 15.76
N ARG A 191 8.88 -11.13 16.46
CA ARG A 191 9.49 -9.94 15.86
C ARG A 191 11.01 -10.12 15.83
N ASN A 192 11.52 -10.57 14.71
CA ASN A 192 12.93 -10.91 14.50
C ASN A 192 13.57 -10.20 13.29
N ALA A 193 12.81 -9.39 12.55
CA ALA A 193 13.37 -8.49 11.55
C ALA A 193 14.05 -7.28 12.21
N LEU A 194 15.06 -6.73 11.55
CA LEU A 194 15.75 -5.55 12.01
C LEU A 194 14.78 -4.37 12.22
N ALA A 195 14.94 -3.65 13.32
CA ALA A 195 14.09 -2.53 13.67
C ALA A 195 14.91 -1.34 14.19
N PHE A 196 14.45 -0.14 13.86
CA PHE A 196 14.98 1.10 14.43
C PHE A 196 14.25 1.41 15.75
N VAL A 197 15.02 1.63 16.81
CA VAL A 197 14.51 1.96 18.14
C VAL A 197 14.98 3.36 18.52
N PRO A 198 14.05 4.34 18.63
CA PRO A 198 14.39 5.71 19.03
C PRO A 198 15.13 5.75 20.38
N ASN A 199 16.26 6.45 20.41
CA ASN A 199 17.09 6.65 21.61
C ASN A 199 17.91 7.94 21.46
N LYS A 200 17.77 8.88 22.38
CA LYS A 200 18.49 10.18 22.34
C LYS A 200 20.01 10.03 22.28
N ASN A 201 20.54 8.93 22.81
CA ASN A 201 21.96 8.59 22.82
C ASN A 201 22.32 7.53 21.74
N GLY A 202 21.44 7.33 20.78
CA GLY A 202 21.65 6.36 19.71
C GLY A 202 22.76 6.77 18.74
N SER A 203 23.33 5.78 18.07
CA SER A 203 24.43 5.92 17.12
C SER A 203 23.98 6.09 15.66
N ALA A 204 22.70 5.85 15.38
CA ALA A 204 22.10 5.94 14.04
C ALA A 204 20.98 6.99 14.01
N THR A 205 20.68 7.48 12.80
CA THR A 205 19.60 8.42 12.54
C THR A 205 18.64 7.85 11.49
N ARG A 206 17.31 7.93 11.73
CA ARG A 206 16.25 7.59 10.77
C ARG A 206 15.14 8.61 10.90
N HIS A 207 14.66 9.15 9.77
CA HIS A 207 13.66 10.25 9.75
C HIS A 207 14.03 11.41 10.67
N GLY A 208 15.32 11.80 10.70
CA GLY A 208 15.83 12.85 11.58
C GLY A 208 15.84 12.50 13.08
N VAL A 209 15.41 11.32 13.48
CA VAL A 209 15.35 10.85 14.87
C VAL A 209 16.59 10.00 15.17
N LYS A 210 17.29 10.30 16.29
CA LYS A 210 18.38 9.45 16.79
C LYS A 210 17.87 8.16 17.40
N GLY A 211 18.56 7.05 17.16
CA GLY A 211 18.22 5.74 17.68
C GLY A 211 19.29 4.69 17.46
N ASN A 212 18.91 3.44 17.60
CA ASN A 212 19.77 2.30 17.33
C ASN A 212 19.03 1.30 16.45
N TRP A 213 19.75 0.68 15.53
CA TRP A 213 19.28 -0.49 14.82
C TRP A 213 19.57 -1.74 15.66
N LEU A 214 18.62 -2.66 15.72
CA LEU A 214 18.77 -3.93 16.42
C LEU A 214 17.71 -4.94 15.96
N VAL A 215 18.02 -6.22 16.15
CA VAL A 215 17.05 -7.32 16.03
C VAL A 215 16.35 -7.49 17.37
N PRO A 216 15.04 -7.19 17.50
CA PRO A 216 14.34 -7.16 18.79
C PRO A 216 14.23 -8.54 19.42
N SER A 217 14.03 -9.60 18.63
CA SER A 217 13.77 -10.98 19.07
C SER A 217 12.72 -11.02 20.20
N ILE A 218 11.55 -10.43 19.93
CA ILE A 218 10.41 -10.43 20.86
C ILE A 218 9.45 -11.54 20.40
N PRO A 219 9.18 -12.57 21.21
CA PRO A 219 8.20 -13.59 20.86
C PRO A 219 6.83 -13.00 20.51
N ALA A 220 5.99 -13.78 19.82
CA ALA A 220 4.62 -13.38 19.47
C ALA A 220 3.88 -12.85 20.71
N LEU A 221 3.20 -11.70 20.54
CA LEU A 221 2.26 -11.14 21.54
C LEU A 221 2.85 -11.07 22.97
N SER A 222 4.14 -10.77 23.08
CA SER A 222 4.84 -10.69 24.37
C SER A 222 5.63 -9.39 24.55
N SER A 223 6.11 -9.14 25.76
CA SER A 223 6.88 -7.95 26.12
C SER A 223 8.32 -8.27 26.45
N LYS A 224 9.26 -7.41 25.99
CA LYS A 224 10.70 -7.55 26.26
C LYS A 224 11.37 -6.20 26.46
N THR A 225 12.34 -6.15 27.37
CA THR A 225 13.25 -5.01 27.45
C THR A 225 14.33 -5.13 26.37
N LEU A 226 14.41 -4.14 25.48
CA LEU A 226 15.42 -4.10 24.42
C LEU A 226 16.68 -3.37 24.88
N ARG A 227 17.83 -3.90 24.50
CA ARG A 227 19.14 -3.28 24.72
C ARG A 227 19.93 -3.40 23.42
N ALA A 228 20.49 -2.28 22.95
CA ALA A 228 21.42 -2.31 21.84
C ALA A 228 22.67 -3.09 22.25
N ALA A 229 23.04 -4.08 21.48
CA ALA A 229 24.30 -4.78 21.64
C ALA A 229 25.44 -3.87 21.15
N LYS A 230 26.61 -3.98 21.75
CA LYS A 230 27.81 -3.33 21.25
C LYS A 230 28.55 -4.32 20.36
N HIS A 231 28.58 -4.06 19.08
CA HIS A 231 29.35 -4.83 18.11
C HIS A 231 30.55 -4.01 17.61
N SER A 232 31.56 -4.69 17.09
CA SER A 232 32.68 -4.03 16.42
C SER A 232 32.27 -3.47 15.07
N ASN A 233 32.97 -2.46 14.57
CA ASN A 233 32.67 -1.81 13.29
C ASN A 233 33.44 -2.47 12.11
N ASP A 234 34.03 -3.63 12.29
CA ASP A 234 34.83 -4.37 11.31
C ASP A 234 34.04 -5.39 10.47
N TRP A 235 32.71 -5.25 10.44
CA TRP A 235 31.81 -6.15 9.72
C TRP A 235 31.61 -5.78 8.24
N PHE A 236 32.10 -4.63 7.80
CA PHE A 236 32.06 -4.19 6.40
C PHE A 236 33.38 -3.55 5.98
N THR A 237 33.61 -3.50 4.68
CA THR A 237 34.67 -2.69 4.05
C THR A 237 34.06 -1.78 2.99
N TYR A 238 34.64 -0.60 2.76
CA TYR A 238 34.21 0.31 1.70
C TYR A 238 35.43 0.93 1.01
N GLU A 239 35.60 0.58 -0.26
CA GLU A 239 36.73 1.05 -1.07
C GLU A 239 36.27 1.33 -2.51
N ASN A 240 36.62 2.51 -3.03
CA ASN A 240 36.35 2.88 -4.44
C ASN A 240 34.90 2.68 -4.91
N GLY A 241 33.91 3.02 -4.05
CA GLY A 241 32.49 2.86 -4.37
C GLY A 241 31.94 1.42 -4.19
N THR A 242 32.79 0.47 -3.79
CA THR A 242 32.39 -0.90 -3.49
C THR A 242 32.32 -1.11 -1.97
N ILE A 243 31.17 -1.61 -1.50
CA ILE A 243 30.96 -2.04 -0.12
C ILE A 243 30.86 -3.57 -0.08
N THR A 244 31.59 -4.18 0.86
CA THR A 244 31.47 -5.61 1.16
C THR A 244 30.90 -5.77 2.56
N THR A 245 29.82 -6.53 2.70
CA THR A 245 29.12 -6.86 3.94
C THR A 245 29.02 -8.38 4.09
N PRO A 246 28.47 -8.93 5.18
CA PRO A 246 28.23 -10.36 5.27
C PRO A 246 27.36 -10.92 4.13
N PHE A 247 26.41 -10.12 3.62
CA PHE A 247 25.44 -10.57 2.61
C PHE A 247 25.82 -10.19 1.18
N TYR A 248 26.48 -9.05 0.97
CA TYR A 248 26.67 -8.47 -0.36
C TYR A 248 28.10 -7.97 -0.58
N THR A 249 28.52 -8.08 -1.84
CA THR A 249 29.56 -7.24 -2.43
C THR A 249 28.86 -6.34 -3.44
N ALA A 250 28.68 -5.06 -3.11
CA ALA A 250 27.88 -4.11 -3.89
C ALA A 250 28.74 -2.94 -4.38
N SER A 251 28.65 -2.64 -5.67
CA SER A 251 29.27 -1.46 -6.28
C SER A 251 28.19 -0.41 -6.57
N LEU A 252 28.38 0.80 -6.02
CA LEU A 252 27.43 1.90 -6.12
C LEU A 252 28.03 3.05 -6.93
N ASN A 253 27.19 3.68 -7.72
CA ASN A 253 27.49 4.91 -8.44
C ASN A 253 27.40 6.12 -7.49
N SER A 254 27.94 7.26 -7.94
CA SER A 254 27.94 8.51 -7.15
C SER A 254 26.53 9.02 -6.80
N ASP A 255 25.48 8.58 -7.51
CA ASP A 255 24.09 8.97 -7.31
C ASP A 255 23.29 8.00 -6.43
N GLY A 256 23.92 6.99 -5.84
CA GLY A 256 23.30 6.00 -4.97
C GLY A 256 22.63 4.84 -5.70
N SER A 257 22.68 4.79 -7.03
CA SER A 257 22.28 3.61 -7.80
C SER A 257 23.36 2.52 -7.74
N PHE A 258 22.96 1.27 -7.95
CA PHE A 258 23.87 0.13 -7.96
C PHE A 258 24.29 -0.20 -9.39
N SER A 259 25.58 -0.35 -9.62
CA SER A 259 26.14 -0.94 -10.83
C SER A 259 26.34 -2.45 -10.69
N SER A 260 26.40 -2.97 -9.45
CA SER A 260 26.43 -4.39 -9.12
C SER A 260 25.91 -4.60 -7.68
N LEU A 261 25.15 -5.66 -7.47
CA LEU A 261 24.72 -6.14 -6.16
C LEU A 261 24.88 -7.67 -6.16
N TYR A 262 26.11 -8.12 -5.87
CA TYR A 262 26.43 -9.53 -5.81
C TYR A 262 26.13 -10.10 -4.43
N ASP A 263 25.35 -11.17 -4.38
CA ASP A 263 24.96 -11.87 -3.17
C ASP A 263 26.03 -12.92 -2.81
N ASN A 264 26.67 -12.73 -1.67
CA ASN A 264 27.77 -13.61 -1.21
C ASN A 264 27.28 -15.00 -0.77
N GLU A 265 26.02 -15.14 -0.33
CA GLU A 265 25.45 -16.41 0.13
C GLU A 265 24.79 -17.18 -1.01
N LEU A 266 24.00 -16.49 -1.87
CA LEU A 266 23.31 -17.09 -3.01
C LEU A 266 24.20 -17.18 -4.25
N CYS A 267 25.41 -16.59 -4.21
CA CYS A 267 26.40 -16.59 -5.28
C CYS A 267 25.82 -16.11 -6.62
N ARG A 268 25.07 -14.99 -6.60
CA ARG A 268 24.41 -14.43 -7.79
C ARG A 268 24.47 -12.92 -7.84
N GLU A 269 24.44 -12.39 -9.08
CA GLU A 269 24.24 -10.97 -9.32
C GLU A 269 22.73 -10.67 -9.39
N TRP A 270 22.30 -9.59 -8.72
CA TRP A 270 20.91 -9.17 -8.72
C TRP A 270 20.58 -8.10 -9.76
N THR A 271 21.56 -7.29 -10.17
CA THR A 271 21.32 -6.16 -11.07
C THR A 271 21.47 -6.56 -12.54
N ASP A 272 20.62 -5.95 -13.39
CA ASP A 272 20.71 -6.06 -14.86
C ASP A 272 20.40 -4.68 -15.49
N GLY A 273 21.24 -3.69 -15.18
CA GLY A 273 21.07 -2.31 -15.64
C GLY A 273 20.84 -1.33 -14.50
N ASP A 274 19.91 -0.39 -14.70
CA ASP A 274 19.57 0.62 -13.68
C ASP A 274 18.93 -0.02 -12.45
N PHE A 275 19.58 0.02 -11.30
CA PHE A 275 19.08 -0.56 -10.07
C PHE A 275 19.16 0.46 -8.92
N ASN A 276 18.07 0.70 -8.22
CA ASN A 276 17.86 1.82 -7.30
C ASN A 276 18.12 3.17 -7.98
N LYS A 277 17.79 3.28 -9.25
CA LYS A 277 18.04 4.50 -10.03
C LYS A 277 16.89 5.47 -9.90
N LEU A 278 17.14 6.65 -9.33
CA LEU A 278 16.18 7.74 -9.34
C LEU A 278 16.03 8.29 -10.75
N LYS A 279 14.80 8.31 -11.25
CA LYS A 279 14.42 8.93 -12.52
C LYS A 279 13.26 9.89 -12.30
N ILE A 280 13.32 11.05 -12.94
CA ILE A 280 12.24 12.04 -12.90
C ILE A 280 11.77 12.29 -14.33
N TYR A 281 10.49 12.04 -14.56
CA TYR A 281 9.86 12.12 -15.86
C TYR A 281 8.94 13.32 -15.96
N THR A 282 8.71 13.81 -17.20
CA THR A 282 7.66 14.77 -17.48
C THR A 282 6.33 14.02 -17.60
N ASP A 283 5.35 14.40 -16.80
CA ASP A 283 4.01 13.82 -16.79
C ASP A 283 2.97 14.95 -16.73
N ASN A 284 2.15 15.09 -17.78
CA ASN A 284 1.16 16.15 -17.90
C ASN A 284 -0.13 15.63 -18.55
N PRO A 285 -0.98 14.94 -17.78
CA PRO A 285 -2.28 14.43 -18.27
C PRO A 285 -3.35 15.49 -18.52
N GLY A 286 -3.01 16.77 -18.51
CA GLY A 286 -3.93 17.87 -18.79
C GLY A 286 -4.95 18.10 -17.68
N ASN A 287 -6.25 17.95 -17.97
CA ASN A 287 -7.31 18.23 -16.99
C ASN A 287 -7.38 17.20 -15.85
N TYR A 288 -6.92 15.99 -16.09
CA TYR A 288 -6.94 14.89 -15.11
C TYR A 288 -5.59 14.70 -14.42
N ASP A 289 -4.86 15.78 -14.18
CA ASP A 289 -3.48 15.79 -13.72
C ASP A 289 -3.27 15.02 -12.41
N ALA A 290 -4.12 15.19 -11.39
CA ALA A 290 -4.01 14.44 -10.14
C ALA A 290 -4.44 12.98 -10.27
N TRP A 291 -5.33 12.67 -11.22
CA TRP A 291 -5.92 11.33 -11.36
C TRP A 291 -5.08 10.39 -12.18
N ASP A 292 -4.46 10.83 -13.27
CA ASP A 292 -3.86 9.91 -14.24
C ASP A 292 -2.36 10.16 -14.47
N ILE A 293 -1.73 9.19 -15.11
CA ILE A 293 -0.36 9.22 -15.62
C ILE A 293 -0.43 8.93 -17.11
N LEU A 294 0.30 9.68 -17.93
CA LEU A 294 0.36 9.44 -19.37
C LEU A 294 1.10 8.11 -19.66
N PRO A 295 0.58 7.27 -20.57
CA PRO A 295 1.25 6.02 -20.95
C PRO A 295 2.69 6.20 -21.48
N ASN A 296 2.96 7.36 -22.07
CA ASN A 296 4.26 7.71 -22.65
C ASN A 296 5.12 8.61 -21.74
N TYR A 297 4.90 8.61 -20.44
CA TYR A 297 5.66 9.44 -19.48
C TYR A 297 7.18 9.17 -19.56
N LYS A 298 7.58 7.96 -19.93
CA LYS A 298 9.01 7.56 -20.07
C LYS A 298 9.73 8.27 -21.23
N ASP A 299 9.01 8.86 -22.19
CA ASP A 299 9.60 9.50 -23.38
C ASP A 299 10.44 10.73 -23.03
N LYS A 300 10.20 11.36 -21.89
CA LYS A 300 10.89 12.58 -21.49
C LYS A 300 11.32 12.57 -20.03
N GLN A 301 12.56 12.15 -19.85
CA GLN A 301 13.26 12.23 -18.56
C GLN A 301 13.94 13.61 -18.40
N ILE A 302 13.98 14.15 -17.20
CA ILE A 302 14.77 15.34 -16.87
C ILE A 302 16.14 14.93 -16.28
N GLU A 303 17.11 15.82 -16.42
CA GLU A 303 18.45 15.64 -15.87
C GLU A 303 18.42 15.80 -14.35
N ILE A 304 19.14 14.91 -13.67
CA ILE A 304 19.41 14.96 -12.24
C ILE A 304 20.90 15.13 -12.05
N LYS A 305 21.30 16.15 -11.28
CA LYS A 305 22.71 16.44 -10.98
C LYS A 305 23.10 15.80 -9.65
N VAL A 306 24.34 15.35 -9.55
CA VAL A 306 24.96 14.89 -8.30
C VAL A 306 25.69 16.08 -7.68
N ASP A 307 25.14 16.63 -6.59
CA ASP A 307 25.74 17.75 -5.86
C ASP A 307 26.80 17.26 -4.87
N GLU A 308 26.48 16.17 -4.15
CA GLU A 308 27.42 15.50 -3.26
C GLU A 308 27.46 14.00 -3.67
N PRO A 309 28.62 13.50 -4.10
CA PRO A 309 28.75 12.10 -4.49
C PRO A 309 28.59 11.17 -3.28
N LEU A 310 28.16 9.93 -3.54
CA LEU A 310 27.92 8.93 -2.51
C LEU A 310 29.18 8.70 -1.65
N ALA A 311 29.01 8.82 -0.33
CA ALA A 311 30.06 8.58 0.66
C ALA A 311 29.47 8.09 1.98
N ILE A 312 30.25 7.38 2.80
CA ILE A 312 29.84 7.02 4.15
C ILE A 312 29.64 8.30 4.98
N CYS A 313 28.47 8.41 5.60
CA CYS A 313 28.15 9.52 6.51
C CYS A 313 27.96 9.07 7.96
N GLU A 314 27.54 7.83 8.20
CA GLU A 314 27.28 7.28 9.53
C GLU A 314 27.56 5.78 9.52
N HIS A 315 28.14 5.25 10.59
CA HIS A 315 28.27 3.80 10.79
C HIS A 315 28.37 3.45 12.28
N ASP A 316 27.89 2.26 12.60
CA ASP A 316 28.05 1.63 13.91
C ASP A 316 28.20 0.12 13.77
N GLY A 317 28.11 -0.62 14.89
CA GLY A 317 28.23 -2.07 14.87
C GLY A 317 27.10 -2.82 14.15
N GLU A 318 26.00 -2.16 13.78
CA GLU A 318 24.82 -2.78 13.15
C GLU A 318 24.49 -2.20 11.77
N CYS A 319 24.82 -0.93 11.53
CA CYS A 319 24.41 -0.21 10.33
C CYS A 319 25.56 0.61 9.76
N VAL A 320 25.68 0.64 8.44
CA VAL A 320 26.49 1.62 7.70
C VAL A 320 25.58 2.37 6.76
N THR A 321 25.65 3.69 6.79
CA THR A 321 24.84 4.61 5.97
C THR A 321 25.75 5.35 5.00
N LEU A 322 25.41 5.24 3.71
CA LEU A 322 26.00 6.03 2.64
C LEU A 322 25.02 7.11 2.24
N LYS A 323 25.52 8.32 2.00
CA LYS A 323 24.73 9.50 1.63
C LYS A 323 25.16 10.03 0.28
N THR A 324 24.20 10.40 -0.56
CA THR A 324 24.37 11.25 -1.74
C THR A 324 23.35 12.38 -1.73
N VAL A 325 23.69 13.50 -2.37
CA VAL A 325 22.77 14.62 -2.56
C VAL A 325 22.62 14.88 -4.06
N LEU A 326 21.39 14.85 -4.51
CA LEU A 326 21.00 15.04 -5.89
C LEU A 326 20.15 16.32 -6.01
N SER A 327 20.12 16.93 -7.18
CA SER A 327 19.26 18.08 -7.45
C SER A 327 18.73 18.11 -8.86
N THR A 328 17.63 18.82 -9.02
CA THR A 328 17.12 19.38 -10.27
C THR A 328 17.31 20.89 -10.23
N GLU A 329 16.72 21.63 -11.18
CA GLU A 329 16.70 23.10 -11.12
C GLU A 329 15.92 23.64 -9.90
N LYS A 330 14.96 22.87 -9.34
CA LYS A 330 14.01 23.35 -8.34
C LYS A 330 13.98 22.55 -7.06
N SER A 331 14.44 21.31 -7.10
CA SER A 331 14.27 20.36 -6.02
C SER A 331 15.63 19.82 -5.56
N LYS A 332 15.70 19.47 -4.28
CA LYS A 332 16.87 18.82 -3.67
C LYS A 332 16.46 17.46 -3.11
N TRP A 333 17.29 16.47 -3.31
CA TRP A 333 17.04 15.08 -2.92
C TRP A 333 18.24 14.51 -2.18
N THR A 334 18.10 14.25 -0.90
CA THR A 334 19.11 13.50 -0.13
C THR A 334 18.69 12.05 -0.07
N MET A 335 19.56 11.16 -0.54
CA MET A 335 19.36 9.71 -0.48
C MET A 335 20.36 9.10 0.50
N LEU A 336 19.86 8.30 1.43
CA LEU A 336 20.63 7.56 2.43
C LEU A 336 20.44 6.06 2.15
N VAL A 337 21.52 5.38 1.77
CA VAL A 337 21.51 3.92 1.50
C VAL A 337 22.14 3.22 2.69
N ARG A 338 21.38 2.31 3.34
CA ARG A 338 21.80 1.60 4.55
C ARG A 338 21.98 0.13 4.31
N PHE A 339 23.15 -0.38 4.69
CA PHE A 339 23.43 -1.80 4.81
C PHE A 339 23.50 -2.19 6.27
N PHE A 340 23.14 -3.42 6.57
CA PHE A 340 23.04 -3.93 7.92
C PHE A 340 23.87 -5.18 8.13
N ARG A 341 24.38 -5.33 9.35
CA ARG A 341 25.16 -6.49 9.75
C ARG A 341 24.33 -7.78 9.83
N GLN A 342 23.09 -7.68 10.32
CA GLN A 342 22.22 -8.81 10.63
C GLN A 342 20.95 -8.88 9.77
N SER A 343 20.87 -8.09 8.70
CA SER A 343 19.73 -8.11 7.77
C SER A 343 20.19 -8.06 6.33
N ARG A 344 19.54 -8.85 5.49
CA ARG A 344 19.70 -8.79 4.02
C ARG A 344 19.03 -7.56 3.40
N GLY A 345 18.10 -6.93 4.12
CA GLY A 345 17.43 -5.72 3.64
C GLY A 345 18.40 -4.56 3.44
N ILE A 346 18.25 -3.84 2.34
CA ILE A 346 18.97 -2.58 2.07
C ILE A 346 17.91 -1.48 2.16
N GLU A 347 17.98 -0.64 3.20
CA GLU A 347 17.04 0.46 3.36
C GLU A 347 17.51 1.72 2.62
N VAL A 348 16.60 2.35 1.90
CA VAL A 348 16.83 3.63 1.23
C VAL A 348 15.89 4.67 1.81
N GLU A 349 16.44 5.63 2.57
CA GLU A 349 15.73 6.80 3.07
C GLU A 349 15.91 7.97 2.12
N ASN A 350 14.82 8.68 1.86
CA ASN A 350 14.80 9.83 0.96
C ASN A 350 14.25 11.04 1.69
N GLN A 351 15.05 12.10 1.78
CA GLN A 351 14.69 13.41 2.31
C GLN A 351 14.67 14.39 1.15
N VAL A 352 13.51 14.92 0.83
CA VAL A 352 13.28 15.62 -0.43
C VAL A 352 12.63 16.96 -0.21
N SER A 353 13.26 18.05 -0.67
CA SER A 353 12.62 19.35 -0.85
C SER A 353 12.11 19.42 -2.29
N TRP A 354 10.79 19.18 -2.49
CA TRP A 354 10.17 18.97 -3.78
C TRP A 354 9.41 20.21 -4.26
N HIS A 355 9.82 20.80 -5.39
CA HIS A 355 9.22 22.02 -5.92
C HIS A 355 8.97 21.96 -7.44
N GLU A 356 8.68 20.77 -7.93
CA GLU A 356 8.45 20.49 -9.34
C GLU A 356 7.00 20.79 -9.79
N LYS A 357 6.78 20.75 -11.10
CA LYS A 357 5.45 20.81 -11.75
C LYS A 357 5.44 19.84 -12.92
N HIS A 358 4.34 19.08 -13.06
CA HIS A 358 4.21 18.06 -14.10
C HIS A 358 5.39 17.10 -14.13
N ARG A 359 5.71 16.53 -12.97
CA ARG A 359 6.79 15.55 -12.83
C ARG A 359 6.30 14.31 -12.09
N LEU A 360 6.91 13.18 -12.46
CA LEU A 360 6.76 11.89 -11.78
C LEU A 360 8.16 11.39 -11.45
N ALA A 361 8.45 11.21 -10.16
CA ALA A 361 9.70 10.63 -9.68
C ALA A 361 9.50 9.15 -9.38
N LYS A 362 10.38 8.30 -9.92
CA LYS A 362 10.39 6.84 -9.70
C LYS A 362 11.79 6.36 -9.34
N ALA A 363 11.86 5.30 -8.53
CA ALA A 363 13.06 4.48 -8.39
C ALA A 363 12.91 3.23 -9.25
N GLU A 364 13.87 2.97 -10.12
CA GLU A 364 13.86 1.83 -11.04
C GLU A 364 14.85 0.76 -10.59
N PHE A 365 14.44 -0.52 -10.76
CA PHE A 365 15.15 -1.70 -10.32
C PHE A 365 15.14 -2.74 -11.43
N ALA A 366 16.04 -2.60 -12.39
CA ALA A 366 16.26 -3.61 -13.42
C ALA A 366 17.06 -4.77 -12.81
N SER A 367 16.47 -5.94 -12.75
CA SER A 367 17.01 -7.09 -12.03
C SER A 367 17.28 -8.29 -12.90
N ASN A 368 18.19 -9.16 -12.45
CA ASN A 368 18.50 -10.46 -13.06
C ASN A 368 17.44 -11.53 -12.69
N ILE A 369 16.16 -11.13 -12.66
CA ILE A 369 15.02 -12.01 -12.40
C ILE A 369 14.19 -12.17 -13.67
N LEU A 370 13.98 -13.39 -14.08
CA LEU A 370 13.13 -13.73 -15.23
C LEU A 370 11.81 -14.33 -14.76
N THR A 371 10.79 -13.50 -14.73
CA THR A 371 9.46 -13.92 -14.33
C THR A 371 8.38 -13.23 -15.17
N ARG A 372 7.25 -13.89 -15.36
CA ARG A 372 6.07 -13.31 -16.03
C ARG A 372 5.04 -12.77 -15.05
N LYS A 373 5.31 -12.91 -13.76
CA LYS A 373 4.41 -12.53 -12.69
C LYS A 373 5.18 -11.77 -11.61
N ALA A 374 4.60 -10.69 -11.16
CA ALA A 374 4.95 -10.01 -9.93
C ALA A 374 3.83 -10.22 -8.90
N LEU A 375 4.16 -10.27 -7.63
CA LEU A 375 3.21 -10.29 -6.54
C LEU A 375 3.08 -8.89 -5.94
N CYS A 376 1.87 -8.45 -5.67
CA CYS A 376 1.57 -7.18 -5.02
C CYS A 376 0.72 -7.43 -3.78
N ASP A 377 1.20 -7.01 -2.63
CA ASP A 377 0.45 -7.05 -1.37
C ASP A 377 -0.84 -6.23 -1.47
N THR A 378 -1.90 -6.75 -0.87
CA THR A 378 -3.21 -6.12 -0.75
C THR A 378 -3.66 -6.15 0.73
N SER A 379 -4.91 -5.80 1.00
CA SER A 379 -5.43 -5.71 2.38
C SER A 379 -5.38 -7.03 3.15
N ALA A 380 -5.64 -8.17 2.48
CA ALA A 380 -5.75 -9.48 3.11
C ALA A 380 -5.09 -10.59 2.28
N GLY A 381 -3.95 -10.30 1.68
CA GLY A 381 -3.22 -11.24 0.87
C GLY A 381 -2.42 -10.54 -0.22
N PHE A 382 -2.26 -11.16 -1.36
CA PHE A 382 -1.58 -10.57 -2.52
C PHE A 382 -2.32 -10.89 -3.82
N ILE A 383 -2.03 -10.10 -4.85
CA ILE A 383 -2.50 -10.31 -6.22
C ILE A 383 -1.31 -10.49 -7.17
N GLU A 384 -1.49 -11.35 -8.16
CA GLU A 384 -0.53 -11.52 -9.24
C GLU A 384 -0.70 -10.43 -10.30
N ARG A 385 0.41 -9.89 -10.79
CA ARG A 385 0.47 -8.91 -11.89
C ARG A 385 1.40 -9.40 -12.97
N GLU A 386 1.01 -9.19 -14.23
CA GLU A 386 1.83 -9.58 -15.37
C GLU A 386 2.99 -8.59 -15.58
N THR A 387 4.19 -9.10 -15.88
CA THR A 387 5.38 -8.30 -16.17
C THR A 387 5.57 -8.04 -17.66
N ASN A 388 5.01 -8.89 -18.53
CA ASN A 388 5.09 -8.77 -19.98
C ASN A 388 4.03 -7.81 -20.56
N LYS A 389 4.30 -7.27 -21.76
CA LYS A 389 3.49 -6.23 -22.44
C LYS A 389 3.03 -6.66 -23.85
N ASN A 390 2.58 -7.90 -24.02
CA ASN A 390 2.23 -8.47 -25.33
C ASN A 390 0.90 -7.96 -25.88
N THR A 391 -0.06 -7.66 -25.01
CA THR A 391 -1.39 -7.20 -25.39
C THR A 391 -1.61 -5.74 -25.00
N THR A 392 -2.60 -5.07 -25.62
CA THR A 392 -2.98 -3.71 -25.25
C THR A 392 -3.45 -3.61 -23.80
N TRP A 393 -4.06 -4.66 -23.25
CA TRP A 393 -4.48 -4.74 -21.85
C TRP A 393 -3.28 -4.78 -20.91
N GLN A 394 -2.25 -5.57 -21.24
CA GLN A 394 -1.00 -5.62 -20.46
C GLN A 394 -0.22 -4.30 -20.57
N GLN A 395 -0.21 -3.67 -21.75
CA GLN A 395 0.41 -2.36 -21.96
C GLN A 395 -0.32 -1.26 -21.15
N ALA A 396 -1.64 -1.33 -21.05
CA ALA A 396 -2.43 -0.39 -20.28
C ALA A 396 -2.16 -0.46 -18.75
N ARG A 397 -1.71 -1.61 -18.24
CA ARG A 397 -1.36 -1.84 -16.83
C ARG A 397 0.10 -1.49 -16.52
N PHE A 398 0.56 -0.32 -16.97
CA PHE A 398 1.94 0.14 -16.76
C PHE A 398 2.20 0.71 -15.37
N GLU A 399 1.14 1.01 -14.62
CA GLU A 399 1.18 1.46 -13.23
C GLU A 399 0.08 0.74 -12.46
N THR A 400 0.42 0.12 -11.34
CA THR A 400 -0.50 -0.68 -10.52
C THR A 400 -0.35 -0.33 -9.04
N CYS A 401 -1.29 -0.78 -8.21
CA CYS A 401 -1.26 -0.56 -6.77
C CYS A 401 -0.68 -1.78 -6.04
N HIS A 402 0.14 -1.52 -5.05
CA HIS A 402 0.51 -2.47 -4.01
C HIS A 402 0.44 -1.76 -2.64
N HIS A 403 0.44 -2.52 -1.54
CA HIS A 403 0.38 -1.91 -0.21
C HIS A 403 1.78 -1.87 0.44
N LYS A 404 2.11 -2.87 1.26
CA LYS A 404 3.35 -2.90 2.05
C LYS A 404 4.55 -3.41 1.25
N TRP A 405 4.31 -4.31 0.28
CA TRP A 405 5.37 -4.91 -0.52
C TRP A 405 4.92 -5.30 -1.93
N CYS A 406 5.87 -5.36 -2.83
CA CYS A 406 5.74 -6.06 -4.10
C CYS A 406 7.00 -6.91 -4.34
N ASP A 407 6.87 -7.93 -5.19
CA ASP A 407 7.91 -8.94 -5.38
C ASP A 407 7.99 -9.41 -6.83
N MET A 408 9.19 -9.66 -7.28
CA MET A 408 9.47 -10.44 -8.49
C MET A 408 10.36 -11.61 -8.13
N SER A 409 9.85 -12.83 -8.35
CA SER A 409 10.58 -14.07 -8.07
C SER A 409 10.61 -14.98 -9.27
N GLU A 410 11.74 -15.69 -9.42
CA GLU A 410 11.91 -16.87 -10.26
C GLU A 410 12.14 -18.10 -9.38
N THR A 411 12.36 -19.28 -9.98
CA THR A 411 12.63 -20.49 -9.21
C THR A 411 13.89 -20.32 -8.35
N GLY A 412 13.71 -20.27 -7.03
CA GLY A 412 14.78 -20.27 -6.03
C GLY A 412 15.31 -18.90 -5.61
N ALA A 413 14.85 -17.79 -6.22
CA ALA A 413 15.31 -16.48 -5.83
C ALA A 413 14.33 -15.35 -6.22
N GLY A 414 14.30 -14.27 -5.44
CA GLY A 414 13.45 -13.12 -5.69
C GLY A 414 13.98 -11.82 -5.10
N ILE A 415 13.37 -10.72 -5.51
CA ILE A 415 13.60 -9.39 -4.97
C ILE A 415 12.26 -8.77 -4.63
N SER A 416 12.10 -8.40 -3.36
CA SER A 416 10.94 -7.65 -2.90
C SER A 416 11.30 -6.18 -2.65
N LEU A 417 10.35 -5.28 -2.90
CA LEU A 417 10.38 -3.90 -2.44
C LEU A 417 9.35 -3.75 -1.32
N ILE A 418 9.81 -3.32 -0.15
CA ILE A 418 8.97 -3.06 1.03
C ILE A 418 8.94 -1.56 1.27
N ASN A 419 7.80 -0.97 1.64
CA ASN A 419 7.67 0.47 1.79
C ASN A 419 6.72 0.89 2.94
N GLU A 420 6.73 2.19 3.25
CA GLU A 420 5.95 2.82 4.33
C GLU A 420 4.84 3.74 3.79
N GLY A 421 4.22 3.42 2.66
CA GLY A 421 3.11 4.23 2.10
C GLY A 421 3.34 4.73 0.67
N LYS A 422 4.16 4.01 -0.10
CA LYS A 422 4.29 4.18 -1.55
C LYS A 422 3.47 3.09 -2.24
N TYR A 423 2.40 3.46 -2.92
CA TYR A 423 1.42 2.50 -3.45
C TYR A 423 1.55 2.25 -4.95
N GLY A 424 2.11 3.21 -5.70
CA GLY A 424 2.29 3.08 -7.15
C GLY A 424 3.52 2.26 -7.52
N VAL A 425 3.36 1.27 -8.39
CA VAL A 425 4.45 0.47 -8.95
C VAL A 425 4.15 0.05 -10.38
N GLY A 426 5.15 0.10 -11.23
CA GLY A 426 5.10 -0.46 -12.59
C GLY A 426 6.00 -1.69 -12.70
N PHE A 427 5.58 -2.63 -13.55
CA PHE A 427 6.39 -3.80 -13.92
C PHE A 427 6.59 -3.81 -15.43
N ASP A 428 7.82 -4.03 -15.86
CA ASP A 428 8.19 -4.07 -17.27
C ASP A 428 9.31 -5.09 -17.45
N GLU A 429 8.95 -6.29 -17.91
CA GLU A 429 9.83 -7.45 -18.03
C GLU A 429 10.56 -7.76 -16.71
N ASN A 430 11.85 -7.41 -16.61
CA ASN A 430 12.70 -7.66 -15.45
C ASN A 430 12.82 -6.43 -14.51
N THR A 431 12.06 -5.37 -14.77
CA THR A 431 12.19 -4.09 -14.07
C THR A 431 10.97 -3.79 -13.22
N MET A 432 11.19 -3.52 -11.94
CA MET A 432 10.23 -2.86 -11.05
C MET A 432 10.48 -1.35 -11.05
N SER A 433 9.42 -0.53 -11.06
CA SER A 433 9.48 0.93 -11.00
C SER A 433 8.59 1.44 -9.88
N LEU A 434 9.16 1.74 -8.70
CA LEU A 434 8.42 2.29 -7.56
C LEU A 434 8.15 3.78 -7.75
N SER A 435 6.90 4.21 -7.72
CA SER A 435 6.52 5.62 -7.79
C SER A 435 6.70 6.30 -6.44
N LEU A 436 7.49 7.37 -6.41
CA LEU A 436 7.91 8.05 -5.19
C LEU A 436 7.13 9.34 -4.93
N LEU A 437 7.12 10.25 -5.91
CA LEU A 437 6.47 11.56 -5.83
C LEU A 437 5.89 11.97 -7.18
N ARG A 438 4.80 12.74 -7.14
CA ARG A 438 4.25 13.45 -8.30
C ARG A 438 4.23 14.95 -8.03
N ALA A 439 4.10 15.73 -9.09
CA ALA A 439 3.99 17.18 -9.03
C ALA A 439 2.85 17.66 -9.94
N THR A 440 1.63 17.33 -9.57
CA THR A 440 0.42 17.77 -10.27
C THR A 440 0.11 19.23 -9.97
N ILE A 441 -0.64 19.91 -10.85
CA ILE A 441 -1.07 21.29 -10.65
C ILE A 441 -2.60 21.44 -10.71
N ARG A 442 -3.34 20.36 -10.89
CA ARG A 442 -4.82 20.33 -10.91
C ARG A 442 -5.35 19.12 -10.18
N PRO A 443 -6.34 19.32 -9.30
CA PRO A 443 -6.99 20.60 -8.94
C PRO A 443 -6.19 21.46 -7.96
N ASP A 444 -5.11 20.93 -7.32
CA ASP A 444 -4.23 21.68 -6.42
C ASP A 444 -2.93 22.06 -7.13
N VAL A 445 -2.69 23.39 -7.26
CA VAL A 445 -1.49 23.93 -7.94
C VAL A 445 -0.19 23.72 -7.16
N THR A 446 -0.28 23.32 -5.90
CA THR A 446 0.83 23.07 -4.98
C THR A 446 0.94 21.61 -4.56
N SER A 447 0.24 20.74 -5.28
CA SER A 447 0.21 19.31 -4.94
C SER A 447 1.61 18.71 -4.79
N ASP A 448 1.85 18.05 -3.66
CA ASP A 448 3.12 17.44 -3.24
C ASP A 448 4.33 18.43 -3.14
N MET A 449 4.15 19.74 -3.30
CA MET A 449 5.24 20.69 -3.04
C MET A 449 5.56 20.75 -1.55
N GLY A 450 6.85 20.77 -1.23
CA GLY A 450 7.36 20.87 0.14
C GLY A 450 8.29 19.73 0.53
N GLU A 451 8.39 19.48 1.83
CA GLU A 451 9.30 18.49 2.39
C GLU A 451 8.65 17.10 2.45
N HIS A 452 9.43 16.11 2.04
CA HIS A 452 9.06 14.70 2.10
C HIS A 452 10.18 13.89 2.76
N ASP A 453 9.81 12.95 3.60
CA ASP A 453 10.72 12.01 4.24
C ASP A 453 10.08 10.62 4.23
N PHE A 454 10.67 9.68 3.49
CA PHE A 454 10.13 8.33 3.33
C PHE A 454 11.22 7.30 3.08
N CYS A 455 10.92 6.06 3.45
CA CYS A 455 11.79 4.92 3.24
C CYS A 455 11.14 3.85 2.35
N TYR A 456 12.00 3.09 1.70
CA TYR A 456 11.71 1.77 1.16
C TYR A 456 12.89 0.84 1.39
N MET A 457 12.64 -0.46 1.36
CA MET A 457 13.66 -1.49 1.56
C MET A 457 13.72 -2.40 0.33
N ILE A 458 14.91 -2.61 -0.18
CA ILE A 458 15.23 -3.61 -1.19
C ILE A 458 15.56 -4.89 -0.43
N MET A 459 14.84 -5.97 -0.71
CA MET A 459 14.97 -7.25 0.00
C MET A 459 15.19 -8.41 -0.98
N PRO A 460 16.45 -8.65 -1.38
CA PRO A 460 16.80 -9.87 -2.10
C PRO A 460 16.65 -11.10 -1.21
N HIS A 461 16.12 -12.21 -1.74
CA HIS A 461 15.85 -13.40 -0.94
C HIS A 461 15.97 -14.70 -1.76
N SER A 462 16.11 -15.83 -1.06
CA SER A 462 15.97 -17.16 -1.66
C SER A 462 14.50 -17.56 -1.72
N GLY A 463 14.13 -18.40 -2.68
CA GLY A 463 12.75 -18.86 -2.87
C GLY A 463 11.85 -17.75 -3.45
N ASP A 464 10.56 -17.87 -3.21
CA ASP A 464 9.54 -16.88 -3.53
C ASP A 464 9.18 -16.03 -2.30
N ALA A 465 8.35 -15.00 -2.49
CA ALA A 465 7.94 -14.08 -1.43
C ALA A 465 7.27 -14.78 -0.23
N VAL A 466 6.52 -15.86 -0.46
CA VAL A 466 5.83 -16.61 0.59
C VAL A 466 6.84 -17.43 1.41
N SER A 467 7.71 -18.18 0.76
CA SER A 467 8.74 -18.99 1.42
C SER A 467 9.82 -18.15 2.12
N ALA A 468 10.03 -16.91 1.66
CA ALA A 468 10.93 -15.95 2.28
C ALA A 468 10.27 -15.10 3.40
N ASP A 469 9.02 -15.40 3.77
CA ASP A 469 8.28 -14.66 4.81
C ASP A 469 8.20 -13.12 4.57
N ILE A 470 8.19 -12.68 3.32
CA ILE A 470 8.22 -11.25 2.96
C ILE A 470 7.08 -10.48 3.63
N ASN A 471 5.89 -11.07 3.71
CA ASN A 471 4.76 -10.43 4.38
C ASN A 471 5.02 -10.20 5.88
N LYS A 472 5.67 -11.14 6.58
CA LYS A 472 6.05 -10.94 7.99
C LYS A 472 7.11 -9.85 8.15
N ILE A 473 8.08 -9.78 7.24
CA ILE A 473 9.10 -8.71 7.24
C ILE A 473 8.44 -7.34 7.00
N ALA A 474 7.54 -7.25 6.00
CA ALA A 474 6.82 -6.04 5.67
C ALA A 474 5.89 -5.57 6.81
N LEU A 475 5.23 -6.48 7.50
CA LEU A 475 4.45 -6.16 8.69
C LEU A 475 5.33 -5.64 9.84
N GLN A 476 6.49 -6.25 10.08
CA GLN A 476 7.44 -5.76 11.09
C GLN A 476 8.02 -4.38 10.74
N TYR A 477 8.22 -4.11 9.45
CA TYR A 477 8.72 -2.82 8.96
C TYR A 477 7.70 -1.69 9.13
N ASN A 478 6.40 -1.98 8.93
CA ASN A 478 5.31 -1.00 9.03
C ASN A 478 4.71 -0.88 10.44
N ALA A 479 4.63 -1.98 11.21
CA ALA A 479 4.08 -1.94 12.56
C ALA A 479 5.07 -1.33 13.56
N PRO A 480 4.71 -0.27 14.29
CA PRO A 480 5.63 0.36 15.24
C PRO A 480 5.98 -0.56 16.40
N LEU A 481 7.19 -0.38 16.96
CA LEU A 481 7.54 -0.93 18.26
C LEU A 481 6.92 -0.04 19.34
N VAL A 482 5.96 -0.57 20.10
CA VAL A 482 5.26 0.16 21.16
C VAL A 482 5.78 -0.22 22.54
N LYS A 483 5.83 0.75 23.46
CA LYS A 483 6.11 0.49 24.86
C LYS A 483 4.79 0.30 25.62
N ALA A 484 4.54 -0.94 26.09
CA ALA A 484 3.35 -1.27 26.85
C ALA A 484 3.64 -2.37 27.87
N ASP A 485 3.11 -2.23 29.06
CA ASP A 485 3.20 -3.21 30.13
C ASP A 485 1.88 -4.00 30.18
N VAL A 486 1.72 -4.93 29.23
CA VAL A 486 0.54 -5.78 29.06
C VAL A 486 0.95 -7.25 28.91
N GLU A 487 0.01 -8.16 29.19
CA GLU A 487 0.17 -9.59 28.98
C GLU A 487 -0.93 -10.09 28.03
N TRP A 488 -0.53 -10.98 27.12
CA TRP A 488 -1.46 -11.61 26.19
C TRP A 488 -2.06 -12.86 26.86
N SER A 489 -3.39 -12.91 26.92
CA SER A 489 -4.15 -14.00 27.54
C SER A 489 -5.11 -14.72 26.58
N LEU A 490 -5.16 -14.28 25.34
CA LEU A 490 -6.00 -14.88 24.30
C LEU A 490 -5.27 -16.04 23.59
N PRO A 491 -5.98 -16.92 22.84
CA PRO A 491 -5.35 -17.97 22.05
C PRO A 491 -4.32 -17.45 21.05
N THR A 492 -3.39 -18.28 20.63
CA THR A 492 -2.49 -18.03 19.52
C THR A 492 -3.09 -18.58 18.23
N PHE A 493 -2.86 -17.90 17.11
CA PHE A 493 -3.57 -18.17 15.85
C PHE A 493 -2.63 -18.42 14.65
N GLU A 494 -1.33 -18.68 14.89
CA GLU A 494 -0.45 -19.03 13.76
C GLU A 494 -0.95 -20.31 13.05
N PRO A 495 -0.88 -20.33 11.69
CA PRO A 495 -0.17 -19.43 10.81
C PRO A 495 -1.00 -18.24 10.26
N LEU A 496 -2.21 -18.02 10.76
CA LEU A 496 -3.02 -16.87 10.36
C LEU A 496 -2.44 -15.55 10.91
N TYR A 497 -2.68 -14.47 10.20
CA TYR A 497 -2.23 -13.13 10.58
C TYR A 497 -3.29 -12.40 11.40
N LEU A 498 -2.91 -11.89 12.54
CA LEU A 498 -3.78 -11.11 13.42
C LEU A 498 -4.01 -9.71 12.83
N GLN A 499 -5.25 -9.41 12.44
CA GLN A 499 -5.64 -8.12 11.86
C GLN A 499 -6.12 -7.14 12.91
N ALA A 500 -7.00 -7.57 13.81
CA ALA A 500 -7.54 -6.73 14.87
C ALA A 500 -7.80 -7.55 16.15
N VAL A 501 -7.68 -6.87 17.28
CA VAL A 501 -8.21 -7.28 18.58
C VAL A 501 -8.93 -6.07 19.13
N LYS A 502 -10.24 -6.16 19.29
CA LYS A 502 -11.08 -5.03 19.69
C LYS A 502 -12.25 -5.47 20.58
N LYS A 503 -12.89 -4.54 21.24
CA LYS A 503 -14.20 -4.77 21.86
C LYS A 503 -15.25 -4.84 20.75
N SER A 504 -16.26 -5.70 20.90
CA SER A 504 -17.41 -5.74 19.98
C SER A 504 -18.17 -4.41 19.99
N GLU A 505 -18.79 -4.04 18.85
CA GLU A 505 -19.60 -2.82 18.74
C GLU A 505 -20.85 -2.89 19.65
N ASP A 506 -21.50 -4.07 19.74
CA ASP A 506 -22.80 -4.24 20.37
C ASP A 506 -22.77 -5.10 21.66
N SER A 507 -21.58 -5.51 22.12
CA SER A 507 -21.46 -6.39 23.30
C SER A 507 -20.12 -6.20 24.04
N ASP A 508 -19.98 -6.82 25.21
CA ASP A 508 -18.73 -6.83 25.98
C ASP A 508 -17.73 -7.91 25.50
N MET A 509 -18.02 -8.58 24.39
CA MET A 509 -17.18 -9.63 23.82
C MET A 509 -15.91 -9.05 23.21
N THR A 510 -14.79 -9.75 23.34
CA THR A 510 -13.57 -9.43 22.58
C THR A 510 -13.66 -10.05 21.20
N VAL A 511 -13.50 -9.22 20.17
CA VAL A 511 -13.44 -9.64 18.77
C VAL A 511 -11.99 -9.77 18.33
N VAL A 512 -11.68 -10.91 17.72
CA VAL A 512 -10.38 -11.19 17.08
C VAL A 512 -10.61 -11.41 15.60
N ARG A 513 -9.96 -10.60 14.77
CA ARG A 513 -10.00 -10.76 13.31
C ARG A 513 -8.68 -11.27 12.78
N LEU A 514 -8.75 -12.34 12.01
CA LEU A 514 -7.63 -13.05 11.43
C LEU A 514 -7.74 -13.04 9.91
N SER A 515 -6.63 -13.18 9.21
CA SER A 515 -6.62 -13.43 7.77
C SER A 515 -5.55 -14.46 7.40
N GLU A 516 -5.87 -15.28 6.41
CA GLU A 516 -4.88 -16.07 5.69
C GLU A 516 -4.30 -15.17 4.58
N GLN A 517 -2.98 -15.04 4.49
CA GLN A 517 -2.32 -14.10 3.56
C GLN A 517 -1.27 -14.74 2.65
N ASN A 518 -1.12 -16.06 2.72
CA ASN A 518 -0.08 -16.78 1.98
C ASN A 518 -0.66 -17.67 0.85
N GLY A 519 -1.99 -17.67 0.67
CA GLY A 519 -2.67 -18.51 -0.31
C GLY A 519 -2.75 -19.99 0.09
N THR A 520 -2.76 -20.30 1.40
CA THR A 520 -2.72 -21.66 1.94
C THR A 520 -4.06 -22.12 2.51
N ARG A 521 -4.16 -23.41 2.82
CA ARG A 521 -5.31 -24.04 3.48
C ARG A 521 -4.84 -24.81 4.69
N GLY A 522 -5.67 -24.85 5.72
CA GLY A 522 -5.35 -25.63 6.90
C GLY A 522 -6.39 -25.54 7.99
N GLU A 523 -6.00 -26.01 9.17
CA GLU A 523 -6.81 -25.90 10.38
C GLU A 523 -5.93 -25.62 11.60
N ILE A 524 -6.50 -24.92 12.57
CA ILE A 524 -5.89 -24.60 13.86
C ILE A 524 -6.79 -25.15 14.96
N LYS A 525 -6.27 -26.05 15.80
CA LYS A 525 -6.96 -26.52 16.99
C LYS A 525 -6.70 -25.54 18.13
N LEU A 526 -7.76 -25.00 18.72
CA LEU A 526 -7.69 -24.12 19.88
C LEU A 526 -7.75 -24.92 21.19
N ASP A 527 -7.29 -24.31 22.26
CA ASP A 527 -7.37 -24.86 23.63
C ASP A 527 -8.76 -24.66 24.28
N ARG A 528 -9.63 -23.93 23.62
CA ARG A 528 -11.00 -23.60 24.06
C ARG A 528 -11.95 -23.42 22.89
N THR A 529 -13.25 -23.51 23.15
CA THR A 529 -14.29 -23.14 22.20
C THR A 529 -14.39 -21.62 22.10
N VAL A 530 -14.50 -21.11 20.88
CA VAL A 530 -14.70 -19.68 20.54
C VAL A 530 -15.92 -19.54 19.64
N LYS A 531 -16.53 -18.34 19.63
CA LYS A 531 -17.63 -18.02 18.73
C LYS A 531 -17.09 -17.72 17.33
N LEU A 532 -17.75 -18.23 16.31
CA LEU A 532 -17.58 -17.78 14.92
C LEU A 532 -18.52 -16.61 14.67
N LEU A 533 -18.00 -15.54 14.10
CA LEU A 533 -18.74 -14.33 13.79
C LEU A 533 -18.67 -14.03 12.29
N ASN A 534 -19.73 -13.37 11.77
CA ASN A 534 -19.65 -12.71 10.48
C ASN A 534 -18.90 -11.35 10.58
N MET A 535 -18.80 -10.62 9.47
CA MET A 535 -18.11 -9.32 9.45
C MET A 535 -18.85 -8.22 10.23
N LEU A 536 -20.14 -8.40 10.52
CA LEU A 536 -20.95 -7.53 11.37
C LEU A 536 -20.92 -7.93 12.86
N GLU A 537 -20.05 -8.90 13.23
CA GLU A 537 -19.86 -9.40 14.58
C GLU A 537 -21.06 -10.20 15.13
N GLU A 538 -21.97 -10.62 14.24
CA GLU A 538 -23.08 -11.50 14.60
C GLU A 538 -22.61 -12.95 14.69
N GLU A 539 -23.05 -13.69 15.70
CA GLU A 539 -22.69 -15.09 15.92
C GLU A 539 -23.30 -16.00 14.85
N ILE A 540 -22.46 -16.78 14.17
CA ILE A 540 -22.86 -17.75 13.17
C ILE A 540 -22.59 -19.21 13.60
N GLY A 541 -21.93 -19.42 14.73
CA GLY A 541 -21.63 -20.73 15.29
C GLY A 541 -20.53 -20.69 16.35
N GLU A 542 -20.14 -21.88 16.81
CA GLU A 542 -19.04 -22.06 17.75
C GLU A 542 -18.07 -23.12 17.26
N THR A 543 -16.78 -23.01 17.60
CA THR A 543 -15.75 -23.98 17.21
C THR A 543 -14.57 -23.99 18.17
N ASP A 544 -13.91 -25.10 18.28
CA ASP A 544 -12.58 -25.26 18.86
C ASP A 544 -11.52 -25.53 17.77
N THR A 545 -11.93 -25.54 16.50
CA THR A 545 -11.07 -25.80 15.35
C THR A 545 -11.38 -24.82 14.23
N ILE A 546 -10.45 -23.88 14.00
CA ILE A 546 -10.55 -22.90 12.92
C ILE A 546 -10.07 -23.59 11.63
N LYS A 547 -10.94 -23.71 10.64
CA LYS A 547 -10.57 -24.08 9.27
C LYS A 547 -10.43 -22.83 8.43
N TYR A 548 -9.43 -22.79 7.55
CA TYR A 548 -9.20 -21.63 6.69
C TYR A 548 -8.82 -22.03 5.26
N SER A 549 -9.15 -21.16 4.35
CA SER A 549 -8.88 -21.24 2.90
C SER A 549 -7.98 -20.08 2.46
N PRO A 550 -7.40 -20.09 1.23
CA PRO A 550 -6.61 -18.99 0.72
C PRO A 550 -7.32 -17.65 0.81
N PHE A 551 -6.64 -16.67 1.40
CA PHE A 551 -7.06 -15.27 1.53
C PHE A 551 -8.36 -15.08 2.34
N GLU A 552 -8.75 -16.05 3.16
CA GLU A 552 -9.94 -15.98 3.98
C GLU A 552 -9.74 -15.04 5.18
N ILE A 553 -10.78 -14.24 5.46
CA ILE A 553 -10.87 -13.41 6.66
C ILE A 553 -11.82 -14.10 7.64
N ILE A 554 -11.36 -14.31 8.87
CA ILE A 554 -12.08 -15.02 9.92
C ILE A 554 -12.27 -14.08 11.10
N THR A 555 -13.50 -13.99 11.59
CA THR A 555 -13.84 -13.20 12.79
C THR A 555 -14.29 -14.11 13.91
N LEU A 556 -13.71 -13.93 15.08
CA LEU A 556 -13.93 -14.74 16.27
C LEU A 556 -14.40 -13.86 17.43
N GLY A 557 -15.28 -14.39 18.27
CA GLY A 557 -15.60 -13.88 19.60
C GLY A 557 -14.90 -14.74 20.67
N VAL A 558 -14.10 -14.11 21.51
CA VAL A 558 -13.29 -14.77 22.55
C VAL A 558 -13.53 -14.20 23.94
#